data_0d7d8876d7d52e5e56dcd3b0fc603a56
#
_entry.id   0d7d8876d7d52e5e56dcd3b0fc603a56
#
_cell.length_a   1.000
_cell.length_b   1.000
_cell.length_c   1.000
_cell.angle_alpha   90.00
_cell.angle_beta   90.00
_cell.angle_gamma   90.00
#
_symmetry.space_group_name_H-M   'P 1'
#
loop_
_entity.id
_entity.type
_entity.pdbx_description
1 polymer ?
#
loop_
_entity_poly.entity_id
_entity_poly.type
_entity_poly.pdbx_seq_one_letter_code
_entity_poly.pdbx_strand_id
1 'polypeptide(L)'
;MAEVAVQTKPTIALDDATLGRIAALWTAAFPTAEGRDRCAEAIERRATTAATDEEQLHYVEDGEEVVAAARTFVRCVNVADKQNLREGRRVKIGARHAQHAGRAGTILKRAAADDWVIHLDRLDGQADVIATFFMGDLLLERRVLCLAHVATSPSARGRGLGAAVVRGAFSARLCESLPEALFCTGVPGFYEKLDCATLAPCDVVYPSDDLKKFVDPALMRFSLPTAPAWPAGGA
;
A
#
# COMPACT_ATOMS: atom_id res chain seq x y z
N MET A 1 15.45 -27.53 -7.34
CA MET A 1 15.83 -26.59 -6.28
C MET A 1 14.89 -26.86 -5.09
N ALA A 2 15.43 -26.94 -3.88
CA ALA A 2 14.59 -27.07 -2.70
C ALA A 2 13.68 -25.83 -2.61
N GLU A 3 12.42 -26.05 -2.25
CA GLU A 3 11.45 -24.96 -2.01
C GLU A 3 11.94 -24.12 -0.83
N VAL A 4 12.03 -22.82 -1.04
CA VAL A 4 12.44 -21.88 0.01
C VAL A 4 11.25 -21.62 0.92
N ALA A 5 11.34 -22.03 2.16
CA ALA A 5 10.30 -21.79 3.15
C ALA A 5 10.28 -20.29 3.55
N VAL A 6 9.24 -19.58 3.15
CA VAL A 6 8.98 -18.21 3.58
C VAL A 6 8.10 -18.24 4.82
N GLN A 7 8.59 -17.68 5.92
CA GLN A 7 7.78 -17.48 7.12
C GLN A 7 6.99 -16.19 7.00
N THR A 8 5.73 -16.22 7.43
CA THR A 8 4.84 -15.06 7.46
C THR A 8 4.25 -14.94 8.86
N LYS A 9 4.48 -13.82 9.52
CA LYS A 9 3.95 -13.56 10.87
C LYS A 9 3.48 -12.11 11.00
N PRO A 10 2.38 -11.88 11.74
CA PRO A 10 2.04 -10.53 12.18
C PRO A 10 3.23 -9.92 12.93
N THR A 11 3.53 -8.66 12.70
CA THR A 11 4.67 -7.99 13.36
C THR A 11 4.59 -8.07 14.88
N ILE A 12 3.36 -7.99 15.41
CA ILE A 12 3.09 -8.10 16.85
C ILE A 12 3.41 -9.50 17.43
N ALA A 13 3.38 -10.54 16.60
CA ALA A 13 3.62 -11.94 17.04
C ALA A 13 5.08 -12.36 16.95
N LEU A 14 5.98 -11.47 16.49
CA LEU A 14 7.41 -11.76 16.43
C LEU A 14 8.07 -11.56 17.80
N ASP A 15 8.99 -12.45 18.13
CA ASP A 15 9.89 -12.27 19.25
C ASP A 15 10.97 -11.22 18.94
N ASP A 16 11.55 -10.64 19.99
CA ASP A 16 12.51 -9.56 19.88
C ASP A 16 13.82 -9.98 19.17
N ALA A 17 14.21 -11.25 19.29
CA ALA A 17 15.40 -11.76 18.63
C ALA A 17 15.21 -11.83 17.10
N THR A 18 14.09 -12.36 16.63
CA THR A 18 13.74 -12.40 15.19
C THR A 18 13.59 -11.00 14.63
N LEU A 19 12.91 -10.11 15.35
CA LEU A 19 12.75 -8.72 14.93
C LEU A 19 14.10 -8.00 14.84
N GLY A 20 15.00 -8.21 15.81
CA GLY A 20 16.35 -7.67 15.79
C GLY A 20 17.17 -8.13 14.57
N ARG A 21 17.04 -9.41 14.19
CA ARG A 21 17.70 -9.96 12.99
C ARG A 21 17.16 -9.33 11.68
N ILE A 22 15.85 -9.15 11.59
CA ILE A 22 15.22 -8.46 10.44
C ILE A 22 15.68 -7.00 10.38
N ALA A 23 15.72 -6.31 11.52
CA ALA A 23 16.21 -4.94 11.61
C ALA A 23 17.68 -4.81 11.17
N ALA A 24 18.53 -5.73 11.58
CA ALA A 24 19.93 -5.76 11.17
C ALA A 24 20.07 -5.95 9.65
N LEU A 25 19.28 -6.86 9.05
CA LEU A 25 19.23 -7.05 7.60
C LEU A 25 18.82 -5.76 6.88
N TRP A 26 17.77 -5.08 7.33
CA TRP A 26 17.30 -3.84 6.71
C TRP A 26 18.32 -2.71 6.85
N THR A 27 18.93 -2.55 8.02
CA THR A 27 19.97 -1.54 8.26
C THR A 27 21.16 -1.74 7.31
N ALA A 28 21.54 -2.98 7.05
CA ALA A 28 22.60 -3.31 6.11
C ALA A 28 22.18 -3.08 4.64
N ALA A 29 20.91 -3.35 4.32
CA ALA A 29 20.39 -3.22 2.95
C ALA A 29 20.09 -1.76 2.56
N PHE A 30 19.71 -0.92 3.52
CA PHE A 30 19.35 0.49 3.34
C PHE A 30 20.31 1.41 4.09
N PRO A 31 21.56 1.58 3.62
CA PRO A 31 22.64 2.24 4.38
C PRO A 31 22.51 3.76 4.47
N THR A 32 21.59 4.40 3.75
CA THR A 32 21.35 5.84 3.84
C THR A 32 20.73 6.20 5.18
N ALA A 33 20.96 7.43 5.68
CA ALA A 33 20.34 7.91 6.91
C ALA A 33 18.82 7.77 6.85
N GLU A 34 18.20 8.25 5.76
CA GLU A 34 16.75 8.14 5.52
C GLU A 34 16.26 6.68 5.50
N GLY A 35 17.02 5.76 4.88
CA GLY A 35 16.68 4.33 4.86
C GLY A 35 16.73 3.72 6.26
N ARG A 36 17.73 4.06 7.08
CA ARG A 36 17.85 3.60 8.48
C ARG A 36 16.72 4.13 9.35
N ASP A 37 16.38 5.40 9.21
CA ASP A 37 15.29 6.02 9.96
C ASP A 37 13.95 5.34 9.65
N ARG A 38 13.67 5.08 8.40
CA ARG A 38 12.45 4.33 7.98
C ARG A 38 12.41 2.91 8.55
N CYS A 39 13.54 2.24 8.64
CA CYS A 39 13.62 0.91 9.25
C CYS A 39 13.41 0.97 10.77
N ALA A 40 14.03 1.92 11.45
CA ALA A 40 13.83 2.17 12.87
C ALA A 40 12.37 2.49 13.18
N GLU A 41 11.75 3.42 12.45
CA GLU A 41 10.32 3.72 12.57
C GLU A 41 9.43 2.50 12.40
N ALA A 42 9.75 1.61 11.45
CA ALA A 42 8.97 0.40 11.23
C ALA A 42 9.00 -0.55 12.43
N ILE A 43 10.12 -0.57 13.15
CA ILE A 43 10.31 -1.37 14.37
C ILE A 43 9.64 -0.70 15.58
N GLU A 44 9.81 0.61 15.72
CA GLU A 44 9.24 1.39 16.82
C GLU A 44 7.71 1.44 16.77
N ARG A 45 7.13 1.45 15.59
CA ARG A 45 5.66 1.38 15.41
C ARG A 45 5.03 0.14 16.06
N ARG A 46 5.79 -0.94 16.24
CA ARG A 46 5.35 -2.10 17.03
C ARG A 46 5.00 -1.71 18.46
N ALA A 47 5.75 -0.79 19.05
CA ALA A 47 5.59 -0.41 20.45
C ALA A 47 4.52 0.68 20.68
N THR A 48 4.22 1.47 19.66
CA THR A 48 3.42 2.71 19.82
C THR A 48 2.06 2.67 19.14
N THR A 49 1.89 1.85 18.11
CA THR A 49 0.60 1.66 17.46
C THR A 49 0.06 0.30 17.87
N ALA A 50 -1.20 0.22 18.28
CA ALA A 50 -1.90 -1.06 18.32
C ALA A 50 -1.72 -1.67 16.93
N ALA A 51 -0.68 -2.52 16.80
CA ALA A 51 -0.32 -3.15 15.55
C ALA A 51 -1.55 -3.92 15.11
N THR A 52 -2.22 -3.40 14.12
CA THR A 52 -3.36 -4.08 13.53
C THR A 52 -2.81 -5.37 12.92
N ASP A 53 -3.56 -6.46 12.95
CA ASP A 53 -3.24 -7.72 12.26
C ASP A 53 -2.96 -7.52 10.76
N GLU A 54 -3.08 -6.28 10.29
CA GLU A 54 -2.86 -5.86 8.92
C GLU A 54 -1.38 -5.66 8.56
N GLU A 55 -0.46 -5.56 9.55
CA GLU A 55 0.98 -5.49 9.29
C GLU A 55 1.63 -6.86 9.51
N GLN A 56 2.34 -7.36 8.48
CA GLN A 56 3.04 -8.64 8.54
C GLN A 56 4.47 -8.54 8.01
N LEU A 57 5.33 -9.36 8.59
CA LEU A 57 6.69 -9.60 8.12
C LEU A 57 6.78 -10.97 7.46
N HIS A 58 7.46 -10.99 6.33
CA HIS A 58 7.74 -12.17 5.52
C HIS A 58 9.23 -12.33 5.46
N TYR A 59 9.76 -13.49 5.85
CA TYR A 59 11.20 -13.65 5.92
C TYR A 59 11.64 -15.10 5.68
N VAL A 60 12.91 -15.23 5.32
CA VAL A 60 13.61 -16.51 5.14
C VAL A 60 14.78 -16.55 6.10
N GLU A 61 14.89 -17.65 6.83
CA GLU A 61 16.03 -17.96 7.69
C GLU A 61 16.97 -18.95 7.01
N ASP A 62 18.28 -18.77 7.23
CA ASP A 62 19.34 -19.68 6.84
C ASP A 62 20.22 -19.90 8.08
N GLY A 63 19.99 -21.00 8.78
CA GLY A 63 20.52 -21.18 10.13
C GLY A 63 19.91 -20.21 11.12
N GLU A 64 20.75 -19.47 11.83
CA GLU A 64 20.34 -18.46 12.81
C GLU A 64 20.13 -17.06 12.22
N GLU A 65 20.40 -16.86 10.93
CA GLU A 65 20.33 -15.56 10.29
C GLU A 65 19.02 -15.39 9.48
N VAL A 66 18.48 -14.18 9.50
CA VAL A 66 17.47 -13.77 8.52
C VAL A 66 18.17 -13.26 7.27
N VAL A 67 18.03 -13.99 6.16
CA VAL A 67 18.76 -13.71 4.92
C VAL A 67 17.94 -13.00 3.85
N ALA A 68 16.61 -12.98 3.99
CA ALA A 68 15.72 -12.15 3.18
C ALA A 68 14.50 -11.76 3.99
N ALA A 69 13.98 -10.56 3.77
CA ALA A 69 12.78 -10.08 4.44
C ALA A 69 12.01 -9.08 3.58
N ALA A 70 10.69 -9.00 3.82
CA ALA A 70 9.79 -7.97 3.31
C ALA A 70 8.74 -7.66 4.36
N ARG A 71 8.15 -6.48 4.26
CA ARG A 71 7.04 -6.02 5.10
C ARG A 71 5.83 -5.76 4.24
N THR A 72 4.65 -6.18 4.72
CA THR A 72 3.37 -5.79 4.13
C THR A 72 2.47 -5.14 5.16
N PHE A 73 1.64 -4.22 4.70
CA PHE A 73 0.61 -3.56 5.50
C PHE A 73 -0.52 -3.08 4.58
N VAL A 74 -1.70 -2.87 5.13
CA VAL A 74 -2.86 -2.40 4.35
C VAL A 74 -2.98 -0.88 4.47
N ARG A 75 -3.30 -0.23 3.35
CA ARG A 75 -3.64 1.19 3.31
C ARG A 75 -4.86 1.44 2.44
N CYS A 76 -5.54 2.54 2.74
CA CYS A 76 -6.47 3.14 1.81
C CYS A 76 -5.71 4.13 0.93
N VAL A 77 -5.91 4.04 -0.38
CA VAL A 77 -5.41 5.00 -1.36
C VAL A 77 -6.59 5.65 -2.07
N ASN A 78 -6.43 6.89 -2.47
CA ASN A 78 -7.44 7.64 -3.19
C ASN A 78 -7.07 7.66 -4.67
N VAL A 79 -7.99 7.23 -5.53
CA VAL A 79 -7.75 7.03 -6.96
C VAL A 79 -8.81 7.78 -7.77
N ALA A 80 -8.38 8.50 -8.81
CA ALA A 80 -9.29 9.15 -9.77
C ALA A 80 -9.95 8.11 -10.69
N ASP A 81 -10.83 7.29 -10.13
CA ASP A 81 -11.48 6.17 -10.81
C ASP A 81 -12.97 6.45 -11.08
N LYS A 82 -13.23 7.23 -12.11
CA LYS A 82 -14.58 7.67 -12.49
C LYS A 82 -15.50 6.51 -12.89
N GLN A 83 -14.94 5.43 -13.43
CA GLN A 83 -15.69 4.30 -13.96
C GLN A 83 -16.30 3.42 -12.85
N ASN A 84 -15.71 3.44 -11.67
CA ASN A 84 -16.14 2.63 -10.54
C ASN A 84 -16.89 3.43 -9.46
N LEU A 85 -17.29 4.67 -9.74
CA LEU A 85 -18.15 5.44 -8.85
C LEU A 85 -19.54 4.81 -8.84
N ARG A 86 -20.06 4.51 -7.64
CA ARG A 86 -21.40 3.95 -7.41
C ARG A 86 -21.86 4.22 -5.99
N GLU A 87 -23.15 4.12 -5.75
CA GLU A 87 -23.75 4.28 -4.41
C GLU A 87 -23.11 3.38 -3.37
N GLY A 88 -22.97 3.90 -2.16
CA GLY A 88 -22.34 3.23 -1.03
C GLY A 88 -20.81 3.25 -1.02
N ARG A 89 -20.16 3.70 -2.10
CA ARG A 89 -18.68 3.76 -2.11
C ARG A 89 -18.16 4.95 -1.32
N ARG A 90 -17.03 4.72 -0.68
CA ARG A 90 -16.26 5.77 -0.01
C ARG A 90 -15.47 6.57 -1.02
N VAL A 91 -15.52 7.88 -0.87
CA VAL A 91 -14.77 8.82 -1.71
C VAL A 91 -14.10 9.88 -0.86
N LYS A 92 -13.07 10.51 -1.42
CA LYS A 92 -12.46 11.72 -0.90
C LYS A 92 -12.66 12.85 -1.91
N ILE A 93 -12.92 14.04 -1.43
CA ILE A 93 -13.09 15.22 -2.29
C ILE A 93 -11.71 15.69 -2.72
N GLY A 94 -11.50 15.80 -4.02
CA GLY A 94 -10.22 16.23 -4.61
C GLY A 94 -9.87 17.68 -4.28
N ALA A 95 -8.60 18.02 -4.44
CA ALA A 95 -8.06 19.34 -4.10
C ALA A 95 -8.64 20.48 -4.92
N ARG A 96 -9.29 20.21 -6.05
CA ARG A 96 -9.93 21.23 -6.90
C ARG A 96 -11.16 21.88 -6.25
N HIS A 97 -11.80 21.21 -5.31
CA HIS A 97 -12.98 21.70 -4.62
C HIS A 97 -12.62 22.43 -3.33
N ALA A 98 -12.33 23.73 -3.42
CA ALA A 98 -11.73 24.52 -2.35
C ALA A 98 -12.43 24.40 -0.97
N GLN A 99 -13.77 24.32 -0.94
CA GLN A 99 -14.52 24.28 0.32
C GLN A 99 -14.45 22.92 1.03
N HIS A 100 -14.32 21.81 0.28
CA HIS A 100 -14.43 20.45 0.83
C HIS A 100 -13.23 19.58 0.50
N ALA A 101 -12.15 20.18 -0.03
CA ALA A 101 -10.93 19.46 -0.38
C ALA A 101 -10.43 18.60 0.80
N GLY A 102 -10.09 17.35 0.50
CA GLY A 102 -9.60 16.40 1.49
C GLY A 102 -10.68 15.75 2.38
N ARG A 103 -11.92 16.23 2.40
CA ARG A 103 -13.00 15.59 3.17
C ARG A 103 -13.35 14.23 2.54
N ALA A 104 -13.59 13.26 3.40
CA ALA A 104 -14.14 11.96 2.99
C ALA A 104 -15.68 11.99 3.07
N GLY A 105 -16.30 11.05 2.39
CA GLY A 105 -17.76 10.88 2.41
C GLY A 105 -18.21 9.61 1.72
N THR A 106 -19.51 9.38 1.71
CA THR A 106 -20.14 8.23 1.06
C THR A 106 -21.06 8.69 -0.06
N ILE A 107 -20.95 8.07 -1.22
CA ILE A 107 -21.86 8.31 -2.35
C ILE A 107 -23.26 7.86 -1.97
N LEU A 108 -24.23 8.77 -1.99
CA LEU A 108 -25.64 8.48 -1.75
C LEU A 108 -26.35 8.06 -3.03
N LYS A 109 -26.18 8.85 -4.10
CA LYS A 109 -26.83 8.61 -5.39
C LYS A 109 -26.16 9.41 -6.51
N ARG A 110 -26.46 9.06 -7.74
CA ARG A 110 -26.17 9.88 -8.92
C ARG A 110 -27.25 10.96 -9.08
N ALA A 111 -26.87 12.22 -9.23
CA ALA A 111 -27.80 13.33 -9.39
C ALA A 111 -28.04 13.64 -10.87
N ALA A 112 -26.99 13.64 -11.70
CA ALA A 112 -27.03 13.87 -13.14
C ALA A 112 -25.95 13.01 -13.82
N ALA A 113 -25.72 13.21 -15.13
CA ALA A 113 -24.75 12.40 -15.88
C ALA A 113 -23.38 12.30 -15.20
N ASP A 114 -22.88 13.42 -14.71
CA ASP A 114 -21.55 13.53 -14.12
C ASP A 114 -21.54 14.04 -12.68
N ASP A 115 -22.71 14.18 -12.07
CA ASP A 115 -22.87 14.72 -10.71
C ASP A 115 -23.33 13.66 -9.72
N TRP A 116 -22.71 13.67 -8.55
CA TRP A 116 -22.96 12.73 -7.48
C TRP A 116 -23.29 13.44 -6.16
N VAL A 117 -24.30 12.94 -5.48
CA VAL A 117 -24.67 13.39 -4.13
C VAL A 117 -23.85 12.64 -3.11
N ILE A 118 -23.09 13.35 -2.31
CA ILE A 118 -22.19 12.80 -1.30
C ILE A 118 -22.65 13.25 0.09
N HIS A 119 -22.76 12.28 1.00
CA HIS A 119 -22.85 12.57 2.43
C HIS A 119 -21.42 12.65 2.97
N LEU A 120 -20.97 13.85 3.27
CA LEU A 120 -19.63 14.08 3.80
C LEU A 120 -19.55 13.64 5.26
N ASP A 121 -18.41 13.06 5.62
CA ASP A 121 -18.14 12.68 6.99
C ASP A 121 -18.20 13.92 7.90
N ARG A 122 -18.80 13.72 9.07
CA ARG A 122 -18.92 14.77 10.06
C ARG A 122 -17.55 15.18 10.57
N LEU A 123 -17.31 16.48 10.62
CA LEU A 123 -16.18 17.05 11.34
C LEU A 123 -16.65 17.50 12.70
N ASP A 124 -15.78 17.43 13.71
CA ASP A 124 -16.12 17.83 15.07
C ASP A 124 -16.72 19.24 15.11
N GLY A 125 -17.91 19.36 15.74
CA GLY A 125 -18.64 20.61 15.87
C GLY A 125 -19.36 21.10 14.61
N GLN A 126 -19.33 20.37 13.50
CA GLN A 126 -20.06 20.72 12.28
C GLN A 126 -21.33 19.90 12.10
N ALA A 127 -22.33 20.47 11.42
CA ALA A 127 -23.52 19.75 10.98
C ALA A 127 -23.19 18.74 9.87
N ASP A 128 -24.06 17.75 9.72
CA ASP A 128 -24.00 16.84 8.57
C ASP A 128 -24.15 17.61 7.27
N VAL A 129 -23.30 17.33 6.30
CA VAL A 129 -23.29 18.00 5.00
C VAL A 129 -23.59 16.98 3.92
N ILE A 130 -24.66 17.22 3.17
CA ILE A 130 -24.96 16.52 1.92
C ILE A 130 -24.79 17.54 0.80
N ALA A 131 -23.90 17.24 -0.14
CA ALA A 131 -23.59 18.13 -1.24
C ALA A 131 -23.46 17.36 -2.56
N THR A 132 -23.62 18.08 -3.66
CA THR A 132 -23.43 17.52 -5.01
C THR A 132 -22.05 17.90 -5.52
N PHE A 133 -21.34 16.92 -6.07
CA PHE A 133 -20.00 17.06 -6.60
C PHE A 133 -19.93 16.54 -8.02
N PHE A 134 -19.16 17.22 -8.85
CA PHE A 134 -18.81 16.73 -10.18
C PHE A 134 -17.88 15.50 -10.04
N MET A 135 -18.08 14.48 -10.86
CA MET A 135 -17.30 13.24 -10.76
C MET A 135 -15.79 13.44 -10.90
N GLY A 136 -15.35 14.52 -11.56
CA GLY A 136 -13.94 14.89 -11.67
C GLY A 136 -13.29 15.34 -10.37
N ASP A 137 -14.11 15.69 -9.37
CA ASP A 137 -13.66 16.12 -8.05
C ASP A 137 -13.64 14.98 -7.03
N LEU A 138 -14.05 13.77 -7.43
CA LEU A 138 -14.15 12.61 -6.56
C LEU A 138 -12.97 11.67 -6.75
N LEU A 139 -12.34 11.29 -5.65
CA LEU A 139 -11.32 10.26 -5.56
C LEU A 139 -11.90 9.04 -4.85
N LEU A 140 -11.94 7.91 -5.53
CA LEU A 140 -12.43 6.66 -4.97
C LEU A 140 -11.43 6.10 -3.98
N GLU A 141 -11.88 5.78 -2.77
CA GLU A 141 -11.07 5.10 -1.78
C GLU A 141 -10.94 3.61 -2.13
N ARG A 142 -9.71 3.11 -2.19
CA ARG A 142 -9.38 1.70 -2.38
C ARG A 142 -8.48 1.21 -1.27
N ARG A 143 -8.80 0.05 -0.70
CA ARG A 143 -7.88 -0.68 0.17
C ARG A 143 -6.90 -1.45 -0.71
N VAL A 144 -5.62 -1.29 -0.42
CA VAL A 144 -4.54 -1.97 -1.13
C VAL A 144 -3.51 -2.53 -0.15
N LEU A 145 -2.89 -3.62 -0.54
CA LEU A 145 -1.70 -4.11 0.14
C LEU A 145 -0.52 -3.22 -0.23
N CYS A 146 0.25 -2.77 0.74
CA CYS A 146 1.54 -2.12 0.50
C CYS A 146 2.66 -3.11 0.76
N LEU A 147 3.67 -3.13 -0.12
CA LEU A 147 4.91 -3.86 0.04
C LEU A 147 6.04 -2.87 0.32
N ALA A 148 6.85 -3.15 1.33
CA ALA A 148 7.96 -2.29 1.72
C ALA A 148 9.15 -3.09 2.26
N HIS A 149 10.31 -2.45 2.36
CA HIS A 149 11.52 -2.98 2.98
C HIS A 149 11.93 -4.37 2.47
N VAL A 150 11.81 -4.61 1.16
CA VAL A 150 12.28 -5.87 0.53
C VAL A 150 13.80 -5.87 0.51
N ALA A 151 14.41 -6.78 1.24
CA ALA A 151 15.85 -6.89 1.36
C ALA A 151 16.32 -8.34 1.25
N THR A 152 17.53 -8.53 0.74
CA THR A 152 18.25 -9.82 0.74
C THR A 152 19.70 -9.57 1.15
N SER A 153 20.20 -10.35 2.09
CA SER A 153 21.58 -10.32 2.53
C SER A 153 22.54 -10.41 1.34
N PRO A 154 23.60 -9.60 1.28
CA PRO A 154 24.58 -9.69 0.18
C PRO A 154 25.13 -11.10 -0.03
N SER A 155 25.38 -11.86 1.04
CA SER A 155 25.88 -13.24 1.00
C SER A 155 24.88 -14.24 0.43
N ALA A 156 23.58 -13.91 0.42
CA ALA A 156 22.50 -14.76 -0.04
C ALA A 156 21.89 -14.31 -1.38
N ARG A 157 22.46 -13.29 -2.02
CA ARG A 157 22.02 -12.82 -3.35
C ARG A 157 22.24 -13.90 -4.43
N GLY A 158 21.49 -13.79 -5.52
CA GLY A 158 21.54 -14.76 -6.61
C GLY A 158 20.79 -16.07 -6.34
N ARG A 159 20.36 -16.34 -5.11
CA ARG A 159 19.63 -17.56 -4.70
C ARG A 159 18.10 -17.43 -4.90
N GLY A 160 17.60 -16.33 -5.43
CA GLY A 160 16.16 -16.11 -5.66
C GLY A 160 15.35 -15.78 -4.41
N LEU A 161 15.97 -15.57 -3.25
CA LEU A 161 15.31 -15.40 -1.95
C LEU A 161 14.43 -14.14 -1.90
N GLY A 162 14.86 -13.02 -2.47
CA GLY A 162 14.04 -11.81 -2.57
C GLY A 162 12.76 -12.06 -3.36
N ALA A 163 12.82 -12.80 -4.46
CA ALA A 163 11.65 -13.17 -5.24
C ALA A 163 10.73 -14.12 -4.46
N ALA A 164 11.30 -15.09 -3.72
CA ALA A 164 10.53 -16.00 -2.88
C ALA A 164 9.75 -15.23 -1.79
N VAL A 165 10.40 -14.30 -1.10
CA VAL A 165 9.76 -13.47 -0.07
C VAL A 165 8.62 -12.63 -0.64
N VAL A 166 8.80 -11.98 -1.81
CA VAL A 166 7.75 -11.19 -2.45
C VAL A 166 6.57 -12.05 -2.87
N ARG A 167 6.81 -13.19 -3.52
CA ARG A 167 5.74 -14.14 -3.89
C ARG A 167 5.02 -14.68 -2.67
N GLY A 168 5.77 -15.07 -1.63
CA GLY A 168 5.21 -15.53 -0.37
C GLY A 168 4.33 -14.46 0.29
N ALA A 169 4.75 -13.20 0.28
CA ALA A 169 4.00 -12.08 0.79
C ALA A 169 2.67 -11.88 0.03
N PHE A 170 2.70 -11.91 -1.29
CA PHE A 170 1.48 -11.77 -2.11
C PHE A 170 0.55 -12.97 -1.93
N SER A 171 1.07 -14.19 -1.94
CA SER A 171 0.28 -15.41 -1.74
C SER A 171 -0.38 -15.46 -0.37
N ALA A 172 0.29 -14.95 0.68
CA ALA A 172 -0.23 -14.96 2.03
C ALA A 172 -1.27 -13.86 2.31
N ARG A 173 -1.23 -12.76 1.56
CA ARG A 173 -1.97 -11.54 1.89
C ARG A 173 -3.06 -11.15 0.90
N LEU A 174 -2.86 -11.44 -0.38
CA LEU A 174 -3.84 -11.08 -1.40
C LEU A 174 -5.01 -12.06 -1.41
N CYS A 175 -6.21 -11.53 -1.49
CA CYS A 175 -7.47 -12.26 -1.53
C CYS A 175 -8.54 -11.41 -2.25
N GLU A 176 -9.76 -11.93 -2.38
CA GLU A 176 -10.84 -11.21 -3.05
C GLU A 176 -11.16 -9.84 -2.42
N SER A 177 -11.06 -9.72 -1.11
CA SER A 177 -11.28 -8.44 -0.39
C SER A 177 -10.09 -7.48 -0.46
N LEU A 178 -8.90 -7.96 -0.82
CA LEU A 178 -7.66 -7.22 -0.97
C LEU A 178 -6.92 -7.73 -2.21
N PRO A 179 -7.44 -7.49 -3.42
CA PRO A 179 -6.98 -8.17 -4.63
C PRO A 179 -5.75 -7.55 -5.28
N GLU A 180 -5.21 -6.48 -4.74
CA GLU A 180 -4.09 -5.75 -5.35
C GLU A 180 -3.08 -5.24 -4.33
N ALA A 181 -1.83 -5.18 -4.76
CA ALA A 181 -0.74 -4.56 -4.02
C ALA A 181 -0.17 -3.36 -4.79
N LEU A 182 0.16 -2.30 -4.06
CA LEU A 182 0.86 -1.12 -4.57
C LEU A 182 2.12 -0.86 -3.76
N PHE A 183 3.18 -0.50 -4.45
CA PHE A 183 4.46 -0.16 -3.81
C PHE A 183 5.35 0.64 -4.75
N CYS A 184 6.29 1.38 -4.17
CA CYS A 184 7.27 2.16 -4.91
C CYS A 184 8.63 1.46 -4.88
N THR A 185 9.39 1.58 -5.96
CA THR A 185 10.70 0.93 -6.07
C THR A 185 11.66 1.68 -6.99
N GLY A 186 12.95 1.61 -6.67
CA GLY A 186 14.04 2.03 -7.57
C GLY A 186 14.51 0.92 -8.53
N VAL A 187 13.94 -0.29 -8.45
CA VAL A 187 14.37 -1.47 -9.25
C VAL A 187 13.18 -2.16 -9.94
N PRO A 188 12.42 -1.45 -10.80
CA PRO A 188 11.19 -1.98 -11.39
C PRO A 188 11.41 -3.29 -12.14
N GLY A 189 12.50 -3.44 -12.88
CA GLY A 189 12.80 -4.67 -13.64
C GLY A 189 12.96 -5.95 -12.78
N PHE A 190 13.16 -5.83 -11.47
CA PHE A 190 13.09 -6.98 -10.58
C PHE A 190 11.64 -7.44 -10.38
N TYR A 191 10.73 -6.51 -10.18
CA TYR A 191 9.32 -6.81 -9.89
C TYR A 191 8.52 -7.15 -11.15
N GLU A 192 8.90 -6.63 -12.32
CA GLU A 192 8.32 -7.02 -13.60
C GLU A 192 8.46 -8.53 -13.86
N LYS A 193 9.58 -9.14 -13.43
CA LYS A 193 9.80 -10.59 -13.46
C LYS A 193 8.94 -11.37 -12.46
N LEU A 194 8.22 -10.68 -11.60
CA LEU A 194 7.28 -11.21 -10.61
C LEU A 194 5.83 -10.84 -10.96
N ASP A 195 5.55 -10.59 -12.24
CA ASP A 195 4.23 -10.23 -12.77
C ASP A 195 3.67 -8.92 -12.22
N CYS A 196 4.53 -8.02 -11.73
CA CYS A 196 4.14 -6.68 -11.34
C CYS A 196 4.21 -5.74 -12.55
N ALA A 197 3.22 -4.88 -12.69
CA ALA A 197 3.18 -3.86 -13.72
C ALA A 197 3.63 -2.51 -13.17
N THR A 198 4.44 -1.78 -13.93
CA THR A 198 4.70 -0.36 -13.67
C THR A 198 3.45 0.44 -14.05
N LEU A 199 2.94 1.23 -13.12
CA LEU A 199 1.85 2.16 -13.38
C LEU A 199 2.40 3.43 -14.04
N ALA A 200 1.72 3.89 -15.08
CA ALA A 200 1.94 5.25 -15.57
C ALA A 200 1.65 6.27 -14.46
N PRO A 201 2.22 7.49 -14.51
CA PRO A 201 1.87 8.54 -13.58
C PRO A 201 0.35 8.67 -13.49
N CYS A 202 -0.21 8.23 -12.40
CA CYS A 202 -1.65 8.17 -12.18
C CYS A 202 -2.02 9.08 -11.02
N ASP A 203 -3.29 9.47 -10.94
CA ASP A 203 -3.81 10.28 -9.85
C ASP A 203 -4.04 9.45 -8.57
N VAL A 204 -3.10 8.57 -8.24
CA VAL A 204 -3.08 7.91 -6.93
C VAL A 204 -2.52 8.88 -5.92
N VAL A 205 -3.27 9.12 -4.86
CA VAL A 205 -2.85 9.97 -3.76
C VAL A 205 -2.88 9.17 -2.45
N TYR A 206 -1.95 9.47 -1.57
CA TYR A 206 -1.99 8.92 -0.23
C TYR A 206 -3.17 9.48 0.56
N PRO A 207 -3.70 8.74 1.53
CA PRO A 207 -4.65 9.25 2.49
C PRO A 207 -3.91 10.16 3.48
N SER A 208 -3.53 11.34 3.03
CA SER A 208 -2.92 12.39 3.82
C SER A 208 -3.77 13.65 3.70
N ASP A 209 -3.74 14.50 4.72
CA ASP A 209 -4.55 15.74 4.73
C ASP A 209 -4.19 16.66 3.58
N ASP A 210 -2.95 16.59 3.11
CA ASP A 210 -2.45 17.38 1.99
C ASP A 210 -2.62 16.75 0.60
N LEU A 211 -3.27 15.59 0.52
CA LEU A 211 -3.51 14.87 -0.75
C LEU A 211 -2.24 14.71 -1.61
N LYS A 212 -1.09 14.44 -0.98
CA LYS A 212 0.16 14.22 -1.69
C LYS A 212 0.06 13.04 -2.64
N LYS A 213 0.53 13.25 -3.87
CA LYS A 213 0.68 12.20 -4.87
C LYS A 213 1.90 11.34 -4.56
N PHE A 214 1.87 10.09 -5.01
CA PHE A 214 3.08 9.27 -5.09
C PHE A 214 4.09 9.93 -6.03
N VAL A 215 5.28 10.24 -5.54
CA VAL A 215 6.35 10.94 -6.29
C VAL A 215 7.55 10.03 -6.55
N ASP A 216 7.48 8.76 -6.20
CA ASP A 216 8.58 7.84 -6.40
C ASP A 216 8.78 7.45 -7.87
N PRO A 217 10.02 7.14 -8.29
CA PRO A 217 10.36 6.96 -9.70
C PRO A 217 9.62 5.83 -10.39
N ALA A 218 9.18 4.81 -9.66
CA ALA A 218 8.35 3.73 -10.21
C ALA A 218 7.31 3.28 -9.18
N LEU A 219 6.04 3.54 -9.48
CA LEU A 219 4.92 2.93 -8.78
C LEU A 219 4.58 1.61 -9.44
N MET A 220 4.63 0.54 -8.69
CA MET A 220 4.37 -0.82 -9.16
C MET A 220 3.05 -1.33 -8.62
N ARG A 221 2.38 -2.16 -9.42
CA ARG A 221 1.16 -2.87 -9.05
C ARG A 221 1.31 -4.36 -9.32
N PHE A 222 0.91 -5.16 -8.35
CA PHE A 222 0.55 -6.57 -8.54
C PHE A 222 -0.95 -6.73 -8.30
N SER A 223 -1.63 -7.57 -9.08
CA SER A 223 -3.07 -7.77 -8.92
C SER A 223 -3.48 -9.20 -9.21
N LEU A 224 -4.45 -9.69 -8.43
CA LEU A 224 -5.18 -10.90 -8.76
C LEU A 224 -6.09 -10.65 -9.97
N PRO A 225 -6.49 -11.70 -10.71
CA PRO A 225 -7.43 -11.57 -11.83
C PRO A 225 -8.78 -10.93 -11.44
N THR A 226 -9.18 -11.05 -10.17
CA THR A 226 -10.39 -10.47 -9.60
C THR A 226 -10.28 -8.99 -9.27
N ALA A 227 -9.07 -8.41 -9.35
CA ALA A 227 -8.88 -7.00 -9.04
C ALA A 227 -9.62 -6.11 -10.06
N PRO A 228 -10.24 -5.01 -9.59
CA PRO A 228 -10.84 -4.05 -10.51
C PRO A 228 -9.77 -3.43 -11.41
N ALA A 229 -10.14 -3.13 -12.64
CA ALA A 229 -9.25 -2.44 -13.56
C ALA A 229 -8.69 -1.16 -12.91
N TRP A 230 -7.41 -0.89 -13.14
CA TRP A 230 -6.82 0.37 -12.75
C TRP A 230 -7.24 1.45 -13.74
N PRO A 231 -7.61 2.67 -13.29
CA PRO A 231 -7.98 3.72 -14.21
C PRO A 231 -6.82 3.98 -15.17
N ALA A 232 -7.11 3.98 -16.46
CA ALA A 232 -6.15 4.42 -17.46
C ALA A 232 -5.80 5.88 -17.12
N GLY A 233 -4.52 6.16 -16.97
CA GLY A 233 -4.05 7.50 -16.66
C GLY A 233 -4.66 8.47 -17.66
N GLY A 234 -5.46 9.39 -17.17
CA GLY A 234 -6.00 10.46 -17.98
C GLY A 234 -4.83 11.30 -18.48
N ALA A 235 -4.75 11.47 -19.79
CA ALA A 235 -3.86 12.44 -20.44
C ALA A 235 -4.21 13.85 -19.97
#